data_c63f4472dade7dd420296879c78509a5
#
_entry.id   c63f4472dade7dd420296879c78509a5
#
_cell.length_a   1.000
_cell.length_b   1.000
_cell.length_c   1.000
_cell.angle_alpha   90.00
_cell.angle_beta   90.00
_cell.angle_gamma   90.00
#
_symmetry.space_group_name_H-M   'P 1'
#
loop_
_entity.id
_entity.type
_entity.pdbx_description
1 polymer ?
#
loop_
_entity_poly.entity_id
_entity_poly.type
_entity_poly.pdbx_seq_one_letter_code
_entity_poly.pdbx_strand_id
1 'polypeptide(L)'
;MTRARGASRSSFDVLARSFAIGVAAGSRASLGLAPPLLTSSLSGPWGAVAKVVGALGVAAELTGDKLPTAGSRLEQPGPPIRMVSGAVGALVLARRAEAGVLFPLLLGAAGGAAGTWGGAAWRAAAVGRRPDWQAAVVEDAVALSLAAFATRP
;
A
#
# COMPACT_ATOMS: atom_id res chain seq x y z
N MET A 1 -14.86 2.41 33.46
CA MET A 1 -13.90 1.35 33.04
C MET A 1 -13.99 0.94 31.56
N THR A 2 -14.76 1.62 30.72
CA THR A 2 -15.02 1.27 29.30
C THR A 2 -14.03 1.86 28.29
N ARG A 3 -13.24 2.87 28.68
CA ARG A 3 -12.29 3.56 27.76
C ARG A 3 -11.04 2.72 27.41
N ALA A 4 -10.58 1.84 28.30
CA ALA A 4 -9.34 1.08 28.08
C ALA A 4 -9.48 -0.03 27.01
N ARG A 5 -10.66 -0.65 26.89
CA ARG A 5 -10.90 -1.70 25.87
C ARG A 5 -11.03 -1.13 24.45
N GLY A 6 -11.57 0.07 24.30
CA GLY A 6 -11.67 0.75 23.01
C GLY A 6 -10.32 1.20 22.45
N ALA A 7 -9.45 1.72 23.31
CA ALA A 7 -8.10 2.15 22.91
C ALA A 7 -7.20 0.99 22.47
N SER A 8 -7.28 -0.16 23.14
CA SER A 8 -6.51 -1.37 22.78
C SER A 8 -6.92 -1.95 21.43
N ARG A 9 -8.23 -2.00 21.13
CA ARG A 9 -8.74 -2.44 19.84
C ARG A 9 -8.33 -1.50 18.70
N SER A 10 -8.35 -0.20 18.94
CA SER A 10 -7.95 0.77 17.94
C SER A 10 -6.46 0.68 17.60
N SER A 11 -5.60 0.42 18.57
CA SER A 11 -4.16 0.26 18.33
C SER A 11 -3.82 -0.95 17.48
N PHE A 12 -4.41 -2.12 17.76
CA PHE A 12 -4.21 -3.31 16.94
C PHE A 12 -4.75 -3.12 15.50
N ASP A 13 -5.93 -2.51 15.37
CA ASP A 13 -6.51 -2.22 14.05
C ASP A 13 -5.61 -1.28 13.23
N VAL A 14 -5.05 -0.23 13.85
CA VAL A 14 -4.10 0.68 13.19
C VAL A 14 -2.85 -0.07 12.73
N LEU A 15 -2.30 -0.94 13.56
CA LEU A 15 -1.11 -1.74 13.21
C LEU A 15 -1.40 -2.71 12.06
N ALA A 16 -2.54 -3.40 12.09
CA ALA A 16 -2.97 -4.31 11.02
C ALA A 16 -3.17 -3.56 9.69
N ARG A 17 -3.83 -2.41 9.71
CA ARG A 17 -4.02 -1.54 8.55
C ARG A 17 -2.69 -0.99 8.03
N SER A 18 -1.77 -0.66 8.92
CA SER A 18 -0.42 -0.19 8.56
C SER A 18 0.38 -1.25 7.83
N PHE A 19 0.32 -2.49 8.28
CA PHE A 19 0.95 -3.60 7.57
C PHE A 19 0.27 -3.87 6.22
N ALA A 20 -1.07 -3.87 6.19
CA ALA A 20 -1.84 -4.11 4.96
C ALA A 20 -1.56 -3.07 3.88
N ILE A 21 -1.51 -1.77 4.22
CA ILE A 21 -1.17 -0.71 3.25
C ILE A 21 0.27 -0.86 2.77
N GLY A 22 1.17 -1.32 3.64
CA GLY A 22 2.54 -1.66 3.28
C GLY A 22 2.60 -2.78 2.24
N VAL A 23 1.91 -3.90 2.48
CA VAL A 23 1.87 -5.03 1.52
C VAL A 23 1.29 -4.60 0.18
N ALA A 24 0.23 -3.79 0.18
CA ALA A 24 -0.32 -3.21 -1.04
C ALA A 24 0.72 -2.34 -1.79
N ALA A 25 1.48 -1.50 -1.05
CA ALA A 25 2.58 -0.70 -1.61
C ALA A 25 3.71 -1.56 -2.16
N GLY A 26 3.99 -2.70 -1.55
CA GLY A 26 4.99 -3.67 -2.02
C GLY A 26 4.61 -4.30 -3.36
N SER A 27 3.33 -4.52 -3.59
CA SER A 27 2.82 -4.99 -4.89
C SER A 27 2.81 -3.86 -5.93
N ARG A 28 2.32 -2.66 -5.53
CA ARG A 28 2.29 -1.44 -6.35
C ARG A 28 2.61 -0.23 -5.50
N ALA A 29 3.71 0.47 -5.83
CA ALA A 29 4.22 1.59 -5.02
C ALA A 29 3.17 2.69 -4.80
N SER A 30 2.35 2.98 -5.81
CA SER A 30 1.26 3.97 -5.71
C SER A 30 0.20 3.62 -4.65
N LEU A 31 -0.02 2.33 -4.36
CA LEU A 31 -1.03 1.91 -3.38
C LEU A 31 -0.65 2.22 -1.92
N GLY A 32 0.59 2.56 -1.64
CA GLY A 32 0.95 3.09 -0.32
C GLY A 32 0.37 4.47 -0.05
N LEU A 33 0.31 5.31 -1.06
CA LEU A 33 -0.09 6.72 -0.95
C LEU A 33 -1.48 7.02 -1.51
N ALA A 34 -1.84 6.46 -2.67
CA ALA A 34 -3.06 6.82 -3.36
C ALA A 34 -4.33 6.55 -2.54
N PRO A 35 -4.55 5.36 -1.95
CA PRO A 35 -5.75 5.11 -1.15
C PRO A 35 -5.88 6.04 0.06
N PRO A 36 -4.84 6.27 0.89
CA PRO A 36 -4.92 7.28 1.93
C PRO A 36 -5.22 8.70 1.42
N LEU A 37 -4.66 9.11 0.27
CA LEU A 37 -4.92 10.42 -0.30
C LEU A 37 -6.34 10.54 -0.85
N LEU A 38 -6.82 9.52 -1.58
CA LEU A 38 -8.16 9.50 -2.16
C LEU A 38 -9.26 9.48 -1.09
N THR A 39 -9.04 8.79 0.03
CA THR A 39 -9.96 8.72 1.17
C THR A 39 -9.77 9.85 2.17
N SER A 40 -8.92 10.84 1.86
CA SER A 40 -8.66 11.96 2.77
C SER A 40 -9.91 12.84 2.93
N SER A 41 -10.15 13.29 4.17
CA SER A 41 -11.16 14.29 4.49
C SER A 41 -10.70 15.72 4.18
N LEU A 42 -9.51 15.88 3.61
CA LEU A 42 -9.01 17.20 3.20
C LEU A 42 -9.97 17.81 2.19
N SER A 43 -10.42 19.02 2.50
CA SER A 43 -11.31 19.83 1.65
C SER A 43 -10.54 20.99 1.02
N GLY A 44 -11.18 21.65 0.04
CA GLY A 44 -10.59 22.78 -0.66
C GLY A 44 -9.48 22.38 -1.66
N PRO A 45 -8.67 23.34 -2.11
CA PRO A 45 -7.68 23.14 -3.18
C PRO A 45 -6.67 22.02 -2.87
N TRP A 46 -6.20 21.95 -1.65
CA TRP A 46 -5.22 20.92 -1.22
C TRP A 46 -5.81 19.50 -1.20
N GLY A 47 -7.09 19.37 -0.85
CA GLY A 47 -7.79 18.09 -0.94
C GLY A 47 -7.95 17.63 -2.40
N ALA A 48 -8.27 18.54 -3.30
CA ALA A 48 -8.34 18.25 -4.73
C ALA A 48 -6.97 17.81 -5.28
N VAL A 49 -5.91 18.55 -4.96
CA VAL A 49 -4.53 18.23 -5.36
C VAL A 49 -4.12 16.85 -4.84
N ALA A 50 -4.37 16.54 -3.56
CA ALA A 50 -4.03 15.24 -2.98
C ALA A 50 -4.71 14.08 -3.73
N LYS A 51 -5.98 14.23 -4.08
CA LYS A 51 -6.75 13.22 -4.83
C LYS A 51 -6.24 13.07 -6.26
N VAL A 52 -5.96 14.17 -6.95
CA VAL A 52 -5.39 14.14 -8.31
C VAL A 52 -4.02 13.48 -8.31
N VAL A 53 -3.14 13.83 -7.38
CA VAL A 53 -1.81 13.21 -7.26
C VAL A 53 -1.92 11.72 -6.97
N GLY A 54 -2.84 11.31 -6.09
CA GLY A 54 -3.11 9.90 -5.81
C GLY A 54 -3.58 9.14 -7.06
N ALA A 55 -4.55 9.69 -7.79
CA ALA A 55 -5.08 9.07 -9.01
C ALA A 55 -4.02 8.99 -10.12
N LEU A 56 -3.26 10.06 -10.34
CA LEU A 56 -2.19 10.09 -11.34
C LEU A 56 -1.06 9.11 -10.99
N GLY A 57 -0.72 8.95 -9.70
CA GLY A 57 0.26 7.96 -9.26
C GLY A 57 -0.13 6.53 -9.64
N VAL A 58 -1.39 6.16 -9.40
CA VAL A 58 -1.92 4.84 -9.81
C VAL A 58 -1.92 4.69 -11.33
N ALA A 59 -2.41 5.69 -12.05
CA ALA A 59 -2.47 5.64 -13.51
C ALA A 59 -1.06 5.53 -14.13
N ALA A 60 -0.08 6.28 -13.63
CA ALA A 60 1.29 6.24 -14.09
C ALA A 60 1.95 4.88 -13.86
N GLU A 61 1.72 4.25 -12.69
CA GLU A 61 2.25 2.93 -12.42
C GLU A 61 1.58 1.85 -13.29
N LEU A 62 0.26 1.91 -13.44
CA LEU A 62 -0.49 0.98 -14.29
C LEU A 62 -0.08 1.05 -15.76
N THR A 63 0.32 2.24 -16.25
CA THR A 63 0.82 2.40 -17.60
C THR A 63 2.30 2.04 -17.71
N GLY A 64 3.11 2.42 -16.73
CA GLY A 64 4.55 2.15 -16.71
C GLY A 64 4.88 0.65 -16.70
N ASP A 65 4.13 -0.14 -15.94
CA ASP A 65 4.29 -1.60 -15.85
C ASP A 65 4.01 -2.34 -17.17
N LYS A 66 3.34 -1.68 -18.12
CA LYS A 66 3.02 -2.25 -19.45
C LYS A 66 4.06 -1.90 -20.53
N LEU A 67 5.02 -1.04 -20.21
CA LEU A 67 6.05 -0.68 -21.16
C LEU A 67 7.05 -1.83 -21.33
N PRO A 68 7.55 -2.10 -22.56
CA PRO A 68 8.54 -3.14 -22.81
C PRO A 68 9.86 -2.94 -22.06
N THR A 69 10.10 -1.71 -21.60
CA THR A 69 11.27 -1.29 -20.83
C THR A 69 11.07 -1.37 -19.32
N ALA A 70 9.89 -1.84 -18.86
CA ALA A 70 9.64 -2.01 -17.44
C ALA A 70 10.60 -3.05 -16.86
N GLY A 71 11.52 -2.60 -16.02
CA GLY A 71 12.48 -3.44 -15.32
C GLY A 71 11.80 -4.35 -14.28
N SER A 72 12.57 -5.28 -13.73
CA SER A 72 12.10 -6.11 -12.63
C SER A 72 11.75 -5.24 -11.41
N ARG A 73 10.63 -5.56 -10.74
CA ARG A 73 10.25 -4.89 -9.48
C ARG A 73 11.31 -4.97 -8.38
N LEU A 74 12.26 -5.92 -8.51
CA LEU A 74 13.40 -6.09 -7.60
C LEU A 74 14.61 -5.27 -7.99
N GLU A 75 14.60 -4.64 -9.18
CA GLU A 75 15.67 -3.73 -9.57
C GLU A 75 15.62 -2.43 -8.78
N GLN A 76 16.81 -1.94 -8.45
CA GLN A 76 16.92 -0.67 -7.74
C GLN A 76 16.48 0.51 -8.65
N PRO A 77 15.77 1.49 -8.12
CA PRO A 77 15.40 1.72 -6.72
C PRO A 77 14.00 1.18 -6.32
N GLY A 78 13.46 0.18 -7.01
CA GLY A 78 12.10 -0.34 -6.81
C GLY A 78 11.77 -0.74 -5.36
N PRO A 79 12.53 -1.66 -4.73
CA PRO A 79 12.22 -2.12 -3.37
C PRO A 79 12.20 -0.99 -2.33
N PRO A 80 13.21 -0.11 -2.21
CA PRO A 80 13.17 0.96 -1.23
C PRO A 80 12.03 1.95 -1.46
N ILE A 81 11.68 2.26 -2.70
CA ILE A 81 10.53 3.14 -3.00
C ILE A 81 9.24 2.54 -2.46
N ARG A 82 9.01 1.24 -2.62
CA ARG A 82 7.81 0.55 -2.12
C ARG A 82 7.77 0.49 -0.61
N MET A 83 8.91 0.24 0.04
CA MET A 83 9.00 0.28 1.51
C MET A 83 8.71 1.67 2.05
N VAL A 84 9.29 2.71 1.45
CA VAL A 84 9.04 4.11 1.84
C VAL A 84 7.57 4.49 1.60
N SER A 85 6.99 4.11 0.46
CA SER A 85 5.59 4.38 0.16
C SER A 85 4.66 3.71 1.19
N GLY A 86 4.91 2.45 1.55
CA GLY A 86 4.18 1.74 2.59
C GLY A 86 4.31 2.40 3.96
N ALA A 87 5.52 2.82 4.33
CA ALA A 87 5.79 3.53 5.59
C ALA A 87 5.03 4.86 5.67
N VAL A 88 5.04 5.66 4.59
CA VAL A 88 4.33 6.94 4.55
C VAL A 88 2.82 6.73 4.57
N GLY A 89 2.29 5.75 3.84
CA GLY A 89 0.88 5.40 3.90
C GLY A 89 0.44 5.03 5.31
N ALA A 90 1.20 4.19 5.98
CA ALA A 90 0.96 3.80 7.38
C ALA A 90 1.04 4.99 8.35
N LEU A 91 2.00 5.90 8.14
CA LEU A 91 2.09 7.15 8.90
C LEU A 91 0.82 7.99 8.77
N VAL A 92 0.29 8.14 7.55
CA VAL A 92 -0.96 8.88 7.31
C VAL A 92 -2.13 8.23 8.04
N LEU A 93 -2.25 6.91 8.00
CA LEU A 93 -3.31 6.17 8.71
C LEU A 93 -3.19 6.34 10.23
N ALA A 94 -1.98 6.24 10.79
CA ALA A 94 -1.73 6.42 12.22
C ALA A 94 -2.09 7.84 12.67
N ARG A 95 -1.73 8.86 11.89
CA ARG A 95 -2.08 10.26 12.18
C ARG A 95 -3.59 10.49 12.19
N ARG A 96 -4.33 9.86 11.27
CA ARG A 96 -5.80 9.95 11.23
C ARG A 96 -6.46 9.26 12.43
N ALA A 97 -5.85 8.21 12.92
CA ALA A 97 -6.32 7.48 14.10
C ALA A 97 -5.82 8.08 15.43
N GLU A 98 -5.12 9.23 15.39
CA GLU A 98 -4.50 9.87 16.55
C GLU A 98 -3.62 8.89 17.36
N ALA A 99 -3.01 7.93 16.66
CA ALA A 99 -2.18 6.89 17.25
C ALA A 99 -0.68 7.24 17.20
N GLY A 100 0.12 6.54 18.01
CA GLY A 100 1.57 6.62 17.93
C GLY A 100 2.07 6.19 16.54
N VAL A 101 3.08 6.87 15.99
CA VAL A 101 3.48 6.74 14.59
C VAL A 101 4.62 5.76 14.33
N LEU A 102 5.44 5.46 15.33
CA LEU A 102 6.66 4.68 15.15
C LEU A 102 6.38 3.24 14.69
N PHE A 103 5.55 2.50 15.42
CA PHE A 103 5.21 1.12 15.07
C PHE A 103 4.44 1.02 13.75
N PRO A 104 3.41 1.85 13.48
CA PRO A 104 2.78 1.91 12.17
C PRO A 104 3.76 2.12 11.03
N LEU A 105 4.68 3.07 11.14
CA LEU A 105 5.70 3.36 10.14
C LEU A 105 6.58 2.14 9.85
N LEU A 106 7.09 1.49 10.91
CA LEU A 106 7.91 0.29 10.78
C LEU A 106 7.14 -0.87 10.15
N LEU A 107 5.87 -1.08 10.54
CA LEU A 107 5.01 -2.10 9.95
C LEU A 107 4.66 -1.80 8.49
N GLY A 108 4.45 -0.53 8.14
CA GLY A 108 4.25 -0.12 6.75
C GLY A 108 5.47 -0.42 5.88
N ALA A 109 6.68 -0.14 6.38
CA ALA A 109 7.91 -0.48 5.68
C ALA A 109 8.09 -2.01 5.54
N ALA A 110 7.88 -2.76 6.64
CA ALA A 110 7.96 -4.22 6.64
C ALA A 110 6.93 -4.86 5.71
N GLY A 111 5.70 -4.32 5.68
CA GLY A 111 4.67 -4.70 4.72
C GLY A 111 5.11 -4.44 3.28
N GLY A 112 5.73 -3.29 3.01
CA GLY A 112 6.30 -2.94 1.70
C GLY A 112 7.34 -3.95 1.24
N ALA A 113 8.23 -4.36 2.14
CA ALA A 113 9.17 -5.45 1.89
C ALA A 113 8.42 -6.76 1.60
N ALA A 114 7.52 -7.19 2.48
CA ALA A 114 6.76 -8.43 2.34
C ALA A 114 5.99 -8.49 1.01
N GLY A 115 5.32 -7.41 0.60
CA GLY A 115 4.60 -7.31 -0.67
C GLY A 115 5.53 -7.37 -1.88
N THR A 116 6.69 -6.71 -1.81
CA THR A 116 7.67 -6.69 -2.92
C THR A 116 8.22 -8.08 -3.19
N TRP A 117 8.80 -8.73 -2.18
CA TRP A 117 9.41 -10.05 -2.35
C TRP A 117 8.37 -11.18 -2.42
N GLY A 118 7.27 -11.08 -1.67
CA GLY A 118 6.16 -12.03 -1.73
C GLY A 118 5.47 -12.02 -3.10
N GLY A 119 5.23 -10.84 -3.67
CA GLY A 119 4.71 -10.70 -5.02
C GLY A 119 5.65 -11.26 -6.08
N ALA A 120 6.97 -11.02 -5.95
CA ALA A 120 7.95 -11.59 -6.84
C ALA A 120 7.99 -13.14 -6.75
N ALA A 121 7.96 -13.69 -5.53
CA ALA A 121 7.91 -15.13 -5.30
C ALA A 121 6.62 -15.75 -5.87
N TRP A 122 5.47 -15.10 -5.68
CA TRP A 122 4.20 -15.51 -6.28
C TRP A 122 4.29 -15.60 -7.81
N ARG A 123 4.81 -14.54 -8.45
CA ARG A 123 4.98 -14.52 -9.91
C ARG A 123 5.93 -15.63 -10.38
N ALA A 124 7.05 -15.82 -9.70
CA ALA A 124 8.00 -16.89 -10.02
C ALA A 124 7.34 -18.27 -9.90
N ALA A 125 6.53 -18.50 -8.88
CA ALA A 125 5.81 -19.76 -8.69
C ALA A 125 4.68 -19.98 -9.72
N ALA A 126 4.12 -18.92 -10.28
CA ALA A 126 3.05 -18.97 -11.28
C ALA A 126 3.58 -19.26 -12.70
N VAL A 127 4.86 -18.93 -12.98
CA VAL A 127 5.49 -19.13 -14.28
C VAL A 127 5.41 -20.61 -14.68
N GLY A 128 4.96 -20.88 -15.91
CA GLY A 128 4.78 -22.23 -16.46
C GLY A 128 3.59 -23.03 -15.94
N ARG A 129 2.88 -22.50 -14.91
CA ARG A 129 1.67 -23.15 -14.35
C ARG A 129 0.39 -22.43 -14.73
N ARG A 130 0.45 -21.12 -14.93
CA ARG A 130 -0.69 -20.27 -15.30
C ARG A 130 -0.25 -19.20 -16.30
N PRO A 131 -1.17 -18.70 -17.14
CA PRO A 131 -0.93 -17.51 -17.96
C PRO A 131 -0.52 -16.33 -17.05
N ASP A 132 0.47 -15.56 -17.46
CA ASP A 132 1.04 -14.46 -16.65
C ASP A 132 -0.01 -13.41 -16.26
N TRP A 133 -0.96 -13.12 -17.16
CA TRP A 133 -2.05 -12.18 -16.87
C TRP A 133 -2.95 -12.63 -15.71
N GLN A 134 -3.17 -13.95 -15.52
CA GLN A 134 -3.97 -14.46 -14.39
C GLN A 134 -3.23 -14.23 -13.07
N ALA A 135 -1.94 -14.48 -13.05
CA ALA A 135 -1.13 -14.22 -11.86
C ALA A 135 -1.11 -12.72 -11.51
N ALA A 136 -1.04 -11.85 -12.53
CA ALA A 136 -1.12 -10.41 -12.36
C ALA A 136 -2.47 -9.96 -11.80
N VAL A 137 -3.58 -10.45 -12.34
CA VAL A 137 -4.93 -10.10 -11.87
C VAL A 137 -5.14 -10.52 -10.42
N VAL A 138 -4.67 -11.70 -10.02
CA VAL A 138 -4.77 -12.16 -8.62
C VAL A 138 -3.96 -11.26 -7.71
N GLU A 139 -2.73 -10.92 -8.08
CA GLU A 139 -1.88 -10.01 -7.32
C GLU A 139 -2.54 -8.64 -7.15
N ASP A 140 -3.08 -8.08 -8.23
CA ASP A 140 -3.77 -6.79 -8.20
C ASP A 140 -5.02 -6.83 -7.33
N ALA A 141 -5.82 -7.89 -7.41
CA ALA A 141 -7.00 -8.08 -6.58
C ALA A 141 -6.65 -8.13 -5.09
N VAL A 142 -5.59 -8.84 -4.73
CA VAL A 142 -5.08 -8.89 -3.35
C VAL A 142 -4.60 -7.52 -2.89
N ALA A 143 -3.78 -6.84 -3.69
CA ALA A 143 -3.23 -5.53 -3.37
C ALA A 143 -4.34 -4.49 -3.17
N LEU A 144 -5.33 -4.44 -4.06
CA LEU A 144 -6.48 -3.53 -3.97
C LEU A 144 -7.36 -3.85 -2.75
N SER A 145 -7.57 -5.13 -2.44
CA SER A 145 -8.34 -5.55 -1.27
C SER A 145 -7.66 -5.13 0.03
N LEU A 146 -6.34 -5.28 0.11
CA LEU A 146 -5.55 -4.83 1.27
C LEU A 146 -5.57 -3.31 1.42
N ALA A 147 -5.47 -2.57 0.31
CA ALA A 147 -5.56 -1.12 0.32
C ALA A 147 -6.95 -0.64 0.76
N ALA A 148 -8.03 -1.27 0.27
CA ALA A 148 -9.40 -0.99 0.69
C ALA A 148 -9.62 -1.31 2.17
N PHE A 149 -9.13 -2.46 2.64
CA PHE A 149 -9.14 -2.81 4.07
C PHE A 149 -8.43 -1.76 4.93
N ALA A 150 -7.25 -1.32 4.51
CA ALA A 150 -6.45 -0.37 5.26
C ALA A 150 -7.12 1.00 5.38
N THR A 151 -7.87 1.42 4.36
CA THR A 151 -8.47 2.77 4.27
C THR A 151 -9.97 2.82 4.59
N ARG A 152 -10.57 1.69 5.01
CA ARG A 152 -11.98 1.68 5.46
C ARG A 152 -12.19 2.66 6.64
N PRO A 153 -13.36 3.29 6.74
CA PRO A 153 -13.71 4.20 7.83
C PRO A 153 -13.70 3.49 9.20
#